data_41f587e9bba7f7ea865c3204edce502d
#
_entry.id   41f587e9bba7f7ea865c3204edce502d
#
_cell.length_a   1.000
_cell.length_b   1.000
_cell.length_c   1.000
_cell.angle_alpha   90.00
_cell.angle_beta   90.00
_cell.angle_gamma   90.00
#
_symmetry.space_group_name_H-M   'P 1'
#
loop_
_entity.id
_entity.type
_entity.pdbx_description
1 polymer ?
#
loop_
_entity_poly.entity_id
_entity_poly.type
_entity_poly.pdbx_seq_one_letter_code
_entity_poly.pdbx_strand_id
1 'polypeptide(L)'
;MNIYSILQLCGGLAFFLFGMHVMSGSLEKLAGGNLQKILKEVTSNPIKSLFFGAIVTIAIQSSSALTVMLVGLVNSGIMELAQTVGVIMGSNIGTTLTAWILSLSGIESDNLFISMLKPENFSPVIALIGVIMIMGSKKEKRKDVGIIMAGFAVLMYGMQLMSGAVSPLADMPEFTGLLTTFNNPFLGVLVGAVFTGVIQSSAASVGVLQALAMTGAISYSMAIPIIMGQNIGTCVTALLSSIGVNKNAKRVSIIHISFNLFGTAIGLVVYCIARYAVDLALFNDSITPVMIAVFHSIFNIATTIILLPFSNTLVKIAKKLVTTDNADGQVVLDERLLLSPGLAVKECLEKTNEMAELARDSFKNALDLFDNYSDSKFDDIEVMEEQLDYLEDQLDTFLIHLSGKDVSEDGNNEISKMLHAINDFERIGDHAINMAKLAKQINDNKLEFSKNARKELTVLNNALREILTLTVEAFSKNDLTEAVKVEPLEQVIDDLTKEIRNYHIERLQKGKCDSRLGVFLTDYITNCERASDHCSNIAVCLIQTHNSSFETHDYLNELKAGQEPAFVGQFTMYQGKYHLDEDYKKAKSKKSSK
;
A
#
# COMPACT_ATOMS: atom_id res chain seq x y z
N MET A 1 21.77 32.74 26.21
CA MET A 1 21.95 32.22 24.84
C MET A 1 22.20 33.39 23.89
N ASN A 2 23.29 33.34 23.13
CA ASN A 2 23.53 34.30 22.05
C ASN A 2 22.61 33.95 20.87
N ILE A 3 22.21 34.93 20.06
CA ILE A 3 21.36 34.72 18.88
C ILE A 3 21.98 33.70 17.91
N TYR A 4 23.31 33.65 17.82
CA TYR A 4 24.05 32.67 17.03
C TYR A 4 23.85 31.23 17.51
N SER A 5 23.81 30.98 18.82
CA SER A 5 23.55 29.65 19.40
C SER A 5 22.11 29.18 19.09
N ILE A 6 21.15 30.12 19.10
CA ILE A 6 19.75 29.81 18.71
C ILE A 6 19.68 29.43 17.23
N LEU A 7 20.33 30.23 16.36
CA LEU A 7 20.36 29.93 14.93
C LEU A 7 21.07 28.61 14.64
N GLN A 8 22.16 28.32 15.36
CA GLN A 8 22.90 27.07 15.24
C GLN A 8 22.06 25.86 15.71
N LEU A 9 21.31 26.02 16.80
CA LEU A 9 20.38 24.98 17.29
C LEU A 9 19.26 24.71 16.27
N CYS A 10 18.63 25.78 15.75
CA CYS A 10 17.60 25.65 14.72
C CYS A 10 18.15 25.03 13.42
N GLY A 11 19.34 25.46 12.99
CA GLY A 11 20.03 24.90 11.82
C GLY A 11 20.40 23.43 12.02
N GLY A 12 20.92 23.09 13.21
CA GLY A 12 21.22 21.70 13.57
C GLY A 12 19.95 20.81 13.57
N LEU A 13 18.85 21.31 14.11
CA LEU A 13 17.56 20.60 14.08
C LEU A 13 17.05 20.45 12.63
N ALA A 14 17.20 21.47 11.80
CA ALA A 14 16.81 21.39 10.39
C ALA A 14 17.62 20.33 9.64
N PHE A 15 18.94 20.28 9.78
CA PHE A 15 19.78 19.23 9.19
C PHE A 15 19.44 17.85 9.74
N PHE A 16 19.21 17.73 11.03
CA PHE A 16 18.80 16.48 11.67
C PHE A 16 17.49 15.95 11.06
N LEU A 17 16.45 16.79 10.99
CA LEU A 17 15.15 16.42 10.43
C LEU A 17 15.23 16.10 8.93
N PHE A 18 16.00 16.90 8.18
CA PHE A 18 16.21 16.65 6.75
C PHE A 18 16.94 15.33 6.50
N GLY A 19 18.05 15.07 7.22
CA GLY A 19 18.81 13.82 7.11
C GLY A 19 17.96 12.60 7.45
N MET A 20 17.13 12.71 8.51
CA MET A 20 16.19 11.66 8.91
C MET A 20 15.12 11.43 7.83
N HIS A 21 14.54 12.49 7.26
CA HIS A 21 13.50 12.41 6.23
C HIS A 21 14.04 11.72 4.96
N VAL A 22 15.20 12.15 4.47
CA VAL A 22 15.83 11.59 3.27
C VAL A 22 16.23 10.13 3.47
N MET A 23 16.83 9.81 4.63
CA MET A 23 17.19 8.44 4.99
C MET A 23 15.97 7.52 5.07
N SER A 24 14.92 7.97 5.76
CA SER A 24 13.67 7.24 5.97
C SER A 24 12.95 6.96 4.65
N GLY A 25 12.81 7.94 3.77
CA GLY A 25 12.16 7.77 2.47
C GLY A 25 12.85 6.72 1.58
N SER A 26 14.19 6.72 1.55
CA SER A 26 14.94 5.71 0.78
C SER A 26 14.91 4.32 1.42
N LEU A 27 14.88 4.22 2.76
CA LEU A 27 14.69 2.95 3.46
C LEU A 27 13.30 2.37 3.16
N GLU A 28 12.27 3.20 3.15
CA GLU A 28 10.91 2.80 2.82
C GLU A 28 10.79 2.26 1.38
N LYS A 29 11.41 2.94 0.40
CA LYS A 29 11.49 2.45 -0.98
C LYS A 29 12.11 1.06 -1.08
N LEU A 30 13.21 0.82 -0.37
CA LEU A 30 13.88 -0.49 -0.38
C LEU A 30 13.06 -1.57 0.33
N ALA A 31 12.29 -1.22 1.37
CA ALA A 31 11.48 -2.15 2.17
C ALA A 31 10.11 -2.46 1.53
N GLY A 32 9.54 -1.54 0.75
CA GLY A 32 8.12 -1.51 0.37
C GLY A 32 7.58 -2.72 -0.39
N GLY A 33 8.43 -3.49 -1.08
CA GLY A 33 8.00 -4.61 -1.92
C GLY A 33 7.38 -5.83 -1.20
N ASN A 34 7.66 -6.05 0.09
CA ASN A 34 7.27 -7.28 0.80
C ASN A 34 6.31 -7.05 1.99
N LEU A 35 5.98 -5.79 2.29
CA LEU A 35 5.27 -5.45 3.53
C LEU A 35 3.86 -6.06 3.63
N GLN A 36 3.10 -6.03 2.54
CA GLN A 36 1.69 -6.45 2.54
C GLN A 36 1.50 -7.97 2.61
N LYS A 37 2.33 -8.75 1.89
CA LYS A 37 2.26 -10.22 1.96
C LYS A 37 2.52 -10.70 3.38
N ILE A 38 3.45 -10.03 4.08
CA ILE A 38 3.77 -10.29 5.47
C ILE A 38 2.64 -9.79 6.40
N LEU A 39 1.97 -8.67 6.06
CA LEU A 39 0.90 -8.08 6.87
C LEU A 39 -0.27 -9.06 7.07
N LYS A 40 -0.84 -9.61 6.00
CA LYS A 40 -2.00 -10.52 6.06
C LYS A 40 -1.68 -11.84 6.78
N GLU A 41 -0.49 -12.42 6.54
CA GLU A 41 -0.10 -13.71 7.12
C GLU A 41 0.33 -13.60 8.60
N VAL A 42 0.90 -12.46 9.00
CA VAL A 42 1.57 -12.30 10.31
C VAL A 42 0.65 -11.68 11.36
N THR A 43 -0.37 -10.89 10.95
CA THR A 43 -1.19 -10.15 11.91
C THR A 43 -2.26 -10.97 12.62
N SER A 44 -2.46 -12.23 12.27
CA SER A 44 -3.38 -13.15 12.97
C SER A 44 -2.95 -13.52 14.40
N ASN A 45 -1.65 -13.37 14.74
CA ASN A 45 -1.08 -13.68 16.05
C ASN A 45 -0.48 -12.42 16.68
N PRO A 46 -0.87 -12.02 17.92
CA PRO A 46 -0.36 -10.82 18.58
C PRO A 46 1.17 -10.72 18.68
N ILE A 47 1.86 -11.86 18.90
CA ILE A 47 3.32 -11.88 18.97
C ILE A 47 3.94 -11.65 17.59
N LYS A 48 3.40 -12.29 16.55
CA LYS A 48 3.86 -12.05 15.17
C LYS A 48 3.60 -10.61 14.76
N SER A 49 2.42 -10.06 15.09
CA SER A 49 2.07 -8.64 14.84
C SER A 49 3.06 -7.69 15.52
N LEU A 50 3.50 -8.02 16.73
CA LEU A 50 4.50 -7.23 17.48
C LEU A 50 5.84 -7.22 16.74
N PHE A 51 6.37 -8.38 16.35
CA PHE A 51 7.61 -8.44 15.57
C PHE A 51 7.49 -7.72 14.23
N PHE A 52 6.36 -7.88 13.56
CA PHE A 52 6.06 -7.16 12.33
C PHE A 52 6.10 -5.64 12.54
N GLY A 53 5.39 -5.13 13.55
CA GLY A 53 5.38 -3.70 13.87
C GLY A 53 6.79 -3.15 14.19
N ALA A 54 7.60 -3.93 14.92
CA ALA A 54 8.98 -3.55 15.21
C ALA A 54 9.83 -3.50 13.93
N ILE A 55 9.79 -4.54 13.10
CA ILE A 55 10.57 -4.61 11.84
C ILE A 55 10.18 -3.51 10.87
N VAL A 56 8.87 -3.27 10.70
CA VAL A 56 8.37 -2.21 9.80
C VAL A 56 8.82 -0.84 10.30
N THR A 57 8.69 -0.56 11.60
CA THR A 57 9.14 0.73 12.16
C THR A 57 10.65 0.91 12.01
N ILE A 58 11.44 -0.15 12.18
CA ILE A 58 12.87 -0.13 11.91
C ILE A 58 13.16 0.18 10.44
N ALA A 59 12.41 -0.41 9.52
CA ALA A 59 12.58 -0.21 8.10
C ALA A 59 12.14 1.21 7.63
N ILE A 60 10.97 1.67 8.13
CA ILE A 60 10.43 3.00 7.77
C ILE A 60 11.05 4.12 8.63
N GLN A 61 11.66 3.80 9.76
CA GLN A 61 12.19 4.75 10.76
C GLN A 61 11.13 5.74 11.31
N SER A 62 9.83 5.36 11.22
CA SER A 62 8.73 6.23 11.65
C SER A 62 7.56 5.41 12.23
N SER A 63 7.43 5.44 13.55
CA SER A 63 6.27 4.86 14.25
C SER A 63 4.97 5.63 13.97
N SER A 64 5.08 6.94 13.77
CA SER A 64 3.94 7.78 13.43
C SER A 64 3.37 7.43 12.06
N ALA A 65 4.23 7.28 11.03
CA ALA A 65 3.81 6.88 9.69
C ALA A 65 3.13 5.49 9.73
N LEU A 66 3.71 4.52 10.45
CA LEU A 66 3.10 3.21 10.61
C LEU A 66 1.72 3.30 11.29
N THR A 67 1.57 4.11 12.34
CA THR A 67 0.27 4.23 13.02
C THR A 67 -0.77 4.90 12.12
N VAL A 68 -0.40 5.94 11.36
CA VAL A 68 -1.31 6.57 10.38
C VAL A 68 -1.71 5.57 9.28
N MET A 69 -0.76 4.75 8.81
CA MET A 69 -1.03 3.67 7.87
C MET A 69 -2.01 2.64 8.45
N LEU A 70 -1.87 2.25 9.73
CA LEU A 70 -2.82 1.35 10.41
C LEU A 70 -4.23 1.97 10.49
N VAL A 71 -4.34 3.28 10.71
CA VAL A 71 -5.63 3.99 10.66
C VAL A 71 -6.25 3.87 9.26
N GLY A 72 -5.46 4.07 8.20
CA GLY A 72 -5.89 3.91 6.81
C GLY A 72 -6.33 2.48 6.49
N LEU A 73 -5.53 1.46 6.86
CA LEU A 73 -5.84 0.05 6.64
C LEU A 73 -7.13 -0.41 7.34
N VAL A 74 -7.37 0.08 8.56
CA VAL A 74 -8.62 -0.21 9.27
C VAL A 74 -9.79 0.58 8.67
N ASN A 75 -9.55 1.80 8.18
CA ASN A 75 -10.58 2.62 7.53
C ASN A 75 -11.07 1.98 6.22
N SER A 76 -10.16 1.42 5.44
CA SER A 76 -10.44 0.70 4.19
C SER A 76 -10.95 -0.75 4.43
N GLY A 77 -11.02 -1.21 5.68
CA GLY A 77 -11.48 -2.57 6.01
C GLY A 77 -10.47 -3.69 5.71
N ILE A 78 -9.26 -3.34 5.32
CA ILE A 78 -8.18 -4.29 4.97
C ILE A 78 -7.66 -5.01 6.21
N MET A 79 -7.69 -4.33 7.36
CA MET A 79 -7.16 -4.82 8.63
C MET A 79 -8.19 -4.71 9.75
N GLU A 80 -8.30 -5.74 10.57
CA GLU A 80 -9.15 -5.71 11.75
C GLU A 80 -8.51 -4.94 12.90
N LEU A 81 -9.33 -4.25 13.70
CA LEU A 81 -8.88 -3.46 14.85
C LEU A 81 -8.01 -4.28 15.83
N ALA A 82 -8.35 -5.54 16.08
CA ALA A 82 -7.61 -6.39 17.01
C ALA A 82 -6.17 -6.65 16.55
N GLN A 83 -5.94 -6.73 15.25
CA GLN A 83 -4.63 -6.98 14.66
C GLN A 83 -3.68 -5.80 14.84
N THR A 84 -4.20 -4.57 14.95
CA THR A 84 -3.38 -3.35 15.09
C THR A 84 -2.66 -3.27 16.42
N VAL A 85 -3.19 -3.88 17.49
CA VAL A 85 -2.64 -3.76 18.86
C VAL A 85 -1.19 -4.24 18.93
N GLY A 86 -0.92 -5.45 18.42
CA GLY A 86 0.44 -6.00 18.39
C GLY A 86 1.39 -5.14 17.54
N VAL A 87 0.91 -4.66 16.40
CA VAL A 87 1.71 -3.80 15.50
C VAL A 87 2.09 -2.48 16.19
N ILE A 88 1.14 -1.82 16.89
CA ILE A 88 1.39 -0.59 17.65
C ILE A 88 2.42 -0.83 18.77
N MET A 89 2.28 -1.91 19.52
CA MET A 89 3.24 -2.28 20.57
C MET A 89 4.64 -2.53 20.00
N GLY A 90 4.73 -3.26 18.88
CA GLY A 90 5.97 -3.52 18.19
C GLY A 90 6.61 -2.25 17.61
N SER A 91 5.79 -1.34 17.09
CA SER A 91 6.23 -0.05 16.57
C SER A 91 6.97 0.78 17.63
N ASN A 92 6.47 0.81 18.86
CA ASN A 92 7.13 1.52 19.95
C ASN A 92 8.50 0.89 20.30
N ILE A 93 8.62 -0.43 20.22
CA ILE A 93 9.93 -1.11 20.39
C ILE A 93 10.85 -0.76 19.21
N GLY A 94 10.34 -0.80 17.96
CA GLY A 94 11.12 -0.48 16.75
C GLY A 94 11.72 0.92 16.78
N THR A 95 10.98 1.89 17.32
CA THR A 95 11.45 3.29 17.47
C THR A 95 12.71 3.38 18.36
N THR A 96 12.91 2.46 19.29
CA THR A 96 14.09 2.49 20.17
C THR A 96 15.40 2.29 19.41
N LEU A 97 15.39 1.60 18.26
CA LEU A 97 16.59 1.45 17.43
C LEU A 97 17.10 2.79 16.93
N THR A 98 16.22 3.73 16.61
CA THR A 98 16.63 5.09 16.23
C THR A 98 17.41 5.76 17.38
N ALA A 99 16.95 5.60 18.64
CA ALA A 99 17.67 6.12 19.81
C ALA A 99 19.07 5.50 19.94
N TRP A 100 19.24 4.21 19.62
CA TRP A 100 20.55 3.55 19.59
C TRP A 100 21.47 4.10 18.50
N ILE A 101 20.95 4.32 17.30
CA ILE A 101 21.69 4.93 16.19
C ILE A 101 22.19 6.33 16.60
N LEU A 102 21.30 7.13 17.19
CA LEU A 102 21.65 8.49 17.63
C LEU A 102 22.63 8.50 18.81
N SER A 103 22.58 7.49 19.68
CA SER A 103 23.47 7.38 20.84
C SER A 103 24.95 7.19 20.48
N LEU A 104 25.24 6.78 19.24
CA LEU A 104 26.60 6.70 18.74
C LEU A 104 27.35 8.04 18.83
N SER A 105 26.61 9.17 18.79
CA SER A 105 27.20 10.52 18.96
C SER A 105 27.82 10.75 20.33
N GLY A 106 27.39 10.01 21.36
CA GLY A 106 27.91 10.13 22.72
C GLY A 106 29.05 9.16 23.08
N ILE A 107 29.67 8.52 22.10
CA ILE A 107 30.80 7.62 22.35
C ILE A 107 32.05 8.45 22.66
N GLU A 108 32.57 8.33 23.89
CA GLU A 108 33.85 8.89 24.31
C GLU A 108 34.85 7.75 24.56
N SER A 109 35.99 7.77 23.90
CA SER A 109 37.07 6.79 24.11
C SER A 109 38.40 7.31 23.58
N ASP A 110 39.46 7.03 24.33
CA ASP A 110 40.86 7.32 23.94
C ASP A 110 41.43 6.24 22.99
N ASN A 111 40.70 5.13 22.80
CA ASN A 111 41.14 4.07 21.90
C ASN A 111 40.87 4.48 20.44
N LEU A 112 41.91 4.44 19.59
CA LEU A 112 41.85 4.85 18.19
C LEU A 112 40.71 4.11 17.41
N PHE A 113 40.53 2.82 17.63
CA PHE A 113 39.47 2.04 16.95
C PHE A 113 38.06 2.47 17.38
N ILE A 114 37.88 2.75 18.69
CA ILE A 114 36.58 3.21 19.20
C ILE A 114 36.33 4.67 18.78
N SER A 115 37.38 5.51 18.75
CA SER A 115 37.27 6.90 18.28
C SER A 115 36.91 6.97 16.80
N MET A 116 37.31 6.00 15.97
CA MET A 116 36.90 5.89 14.57
C MET A 116 35.39 5.55 14.44
N LEU A 117 34.76 4.98 15.43
CA LEU A 117 33.31 4.74 15.47
C LEU A 117 32.51 5.97 15.91
N LYS A 118 33.16 7.06 16.31
CA LYS A 118 32.46 8.32 16.54
C LYS A 118 31.87 8.85 15.24
N PRO A 119 30.57 9.24 15.22
CA PRO A 119 29.94 9.80 14.02
C PRO A 119 30.70 10.95 13.38
N GLU A 120 31.37 11.76 14.19
CA GLU A 120 32.22 12.86 13.74
C GLU A 120 33.31 12.42 12.77
N ASN A 121 33.87 11.22 12.99
CA ASN A 121 35.00 10.69 12.23
C ASN A 121 34.55 9.86 11.02
N PHE A 122 33.50 9.06 11.15
CA PHE A 122 33.10 8.17 10.06
C PHE A 122 31.98 8.73 9.17
N SER A 123 31.13 9.65 9.67
CA SER A 123 30.02 10.17 8.87
C SER A 123 30.47 10.91 7.60
N PRO A 124 31.61 11.68 7.59
CA PRO A 124 32.10 12.28 6.35
C PRO A 124 32.52 11.24 5.30
N VAL A 125 33.08 10.10 5.75
CA VAL A 125 33.45 9.00 4.85
C VAL A 125 32.20 8.33 4.27
N ILE A 126 31.20 8.08 5.12
CA ILE A 126 29.91 7.55 4.68
C ILE A 126 29.24 8.52 3.70
N ALA A 127 29.27 9.84 3.97
CA ALA A 127 28.74 10.85 3.07
C ALA A 127 29.42 10.78 1.69
N LEU A 128 30.75 10.70 1.67
CA LEU A 128 31.51 10.61 0.42
C LEU A 128 31.13 9.37 -0.39
N ILE A 129 31.08 8.21 0.26
CA ILE A 129 30.66 6.95 -0.38
C ILE A 129 29.22 7.08 -0.90
N GLY A 130 28.32 7.63 -0.07
CA GLY A 130 26.92 7.86 -0.45
C GLY A 130 26.79 8.73 -1.69
N VAL A 131 27.48 9.87 -1.74
CA VAL A 131 27.47 10.79 -2.90
C VAL A 131 28.04 10.11 -4.14
N ILE A 132 29.14 9.35 -4.02
CA ILE A 132 29.72 8.59 -5.14
C ILE A 132 28.69 7.56 -5.67
N MET A 133 27.95 6.89 -4.78
CA MET A 133 26.91 5.93 -5.18
C MET A 133 25.73 6.62 -5.88
N ILE A 134 25.31 7.78 -5.40
CA ILE A 134 24.22 8.57 -6.00
C ILE A 134 24.59 9.02 -7.41
N MET A 135 25.80 9.59 -7.58
CA MET A 135 26.22 10.18 -8.85
C MET A 135 26.77 9.14 -9.85
N GLY A 136 27.39 8.06 -9.36
CA GLY A 136 28.07 7.08 -10.21
C GLY A 136 27.24 5.86 -10.59
N SER A 137 26.11 5.59 -9.93
CA SER A 137 25.31 4.40 -10.18
C SER A 137 24.18 4.67 -11.18
N LYS A 138 23.98 3.71 -12.10
CA LYS A 138 22.79 3.67 -12.97
C LYS A 138 21.63 2.85 -12.34
N LYS A 139 21.90 2.10 -11.27
CA LYS A 139 20.89 1.24 -10.60
C LYS A 139 20.23 1.99 -9.46
N GLU A 140 18.89 2.15 -9.52
CA GLU A 140 18.11 2.87 -8.50
C GLU A 140 18.35 2.35 -7.08
N LYS A 141 18.32 1.04 -6.85
CA LYS A 141 18.61 0.45 -5.53
C LYS A 141 19.98 0.86 -4.94
N ARG A 142 21.00 1.10 -5.78
CA ARG A 142 22.29 1.59 -5.32
C ARG A 142 22.26 3.08 -5.02
N LYS A 143 21.50 3.87 -5.78
CA LYS A 143 21.28 5.29 -5.48
C LYS A 143 20.55 5.44 -4.15
N ASP A 144 19.52 4.65 -3.89
CA ASP A 144 18.79 4.68 -2.62
C ASP A 144 19.70 4.36 -1.43
N VAL A 145 20.55 3.34 -1.54
CA VAL A 145 21.57 3.06 -0.51
C VAL A 145 22.51 4.25 -0.34
N GLY A 146 22.93 4.91 -1.42
CA GLY A 146 23.74 6.12 -1.37
C GLY A 146 23.02 7.28 -0.65
N ILE A 147 21.73 7.45 -0.91
CA ILE A 147 20.89 8.47 -0.27
C ILE A 147 20.74 8.18 1.24
N ILE A 148 20.56 6.92 1.64
CA ILE A 148 20.56 6.52 3.06
C ILE A 148 21.86 6.91 3.74
N MET A 149 22.99 6.61 3.12
CA MET A 149 24.32 6.94 3.66
C MET A 149 24.53 8.44 3.79
N ALA A 150 24.18 9.21 2.77
CA ALA A 150 24.27 10.67 2.79
C ALA A 150 23.31 11.29 3.82
N GLY A 151 22.06 10.81 3.87
CA GLY A 151 21.06 11.24 4.84
C GLY A 151 21.50 10.97 6.29
N PHE A 152 22.08 9.79 6.56
CA PHE A 152 22.67 9.46 7.86
C PHE A 152 23.78 10.45 8.26
N ALA A 153 24.67 10.79 7.33
CA ALA A 153 25.74 11.74 7.60
C ALA A 153 25.22 13.15 7.90
N VAL A 154 24.21 13.61 7.16
CA VAL A 154 23.55 14.91 7.39
C VAL A 154 22.84 14.93 8.75
N LEU A 155 22.18 13.84 9.12
CA LEU A 155 21.52 13.66 10.43
C LEU A 155 22.54 13.77 11.56
N MET A 156 23.68 13.07 11.46
CA MET A 156 24.75 13.11 12.48
C MET A 156 25.39 14.49 12.58
N TYR A 157 25.58 15.18 11.46
CA TYR A 157 26.06 16.55 11.44
C TYR A 157 25.07 17.52 12.14
N GLY A 158 23.76 17.37 11.88
CA GLY A 158 22.73 18.10 12.58
C GLY A 158 22.77 17.89 14.11
N MET A 159 23.01 16.66 14.55
CA MET A 159 23.17 16.31 15.95
C MET A 159 24.36 17.03 16.59
N GLN A 160 25.52 17.06 15.92
CA GLN A 160 26.70 17.78 16.38
C GLN A 160 26.45 19.29 16.52
N LEU A 161 25.80 19.89 15.51
CA LEU A 161 25.44 21.32 15.57
C LEU A 161 24.51 21.63 16.76
N MET A 162 23.52 20.78 17.03
CA MET A 162 22.64 20.93 18.19
C MET A 162 23.42 20.83 19.49
N SER A 163 24.25 19.81 19.64
CA SER A 163 25.08 19.61 20.84
C SER A 163 26.03 20.79 21.08
N GLY A 164 26.72 21.24 20.04
CA GLY A 164 27.61 22.40 20.13
C GLY A 164 26.90 23.71 20.48
N ALA A 165 25.67 23.89 19.99
CA ALA A 165 24.85 25.07 20.30
C ALA A 165 24.40 25.14 21.75
N VAL A 166 24.12 23.97 22.37
CA VAL A 166 23.62 23.89 23.76
C VAL A 166 24.73 23.69 24.80
N SER A 167 25.93 23.25 24.39
CA SER A 167 27.07 23.04 25.29
C SER A 167 27.37 24.23 26.21
N PRO A 168 27.37 25.50 25.74
CA PRO A 168 27.62 26.63 26.63
C PRO A 168 26.54 26.88 27.70
N LEU A 169 25.36 26.27 27.55
CA LEU A 169 24.25 26.43 28.52
C LEU A 169 24.52 25.62 29.80
N ALA A 170 25.29 24.54 29.71
CA ALA A 170 25.61 23.76 30.91
C ALA A 170 26.31 24.55 32.00
N ASP A 171 27.07 25.60 31.64
CA ASP A 171 27.79 26.47 32.56
C ASP A 171 26.97 27.69 33.05
N MET A 172 25.72 27.83 32.59
CA MET A 172 24.84 28.97 32.96
C MET A 172 23.97 28.60 34.16
N PRO A 173 24.11 29.31 35.34
CA PRO A 173 23.33 29.00 36.55
C PRO A 173 21.81 29.14 36.34
N GLU A 174 21.37 30.07 35.49
CA GLU A 174 19.96 30.29 35.19
C GLU A 174 19.36 29.09 34.44
N PHE A 175 20.14 28.48 33.53
CA PHE A 175 19.74 27.31 32.76
C PHE A 175 19.70 26.04 33.65
N THR A 176 20.75 25.83 34.42
CA THR A 176 20.81 24.68 35.35
C THR A 176 19.75 24.82 36.45
N GLY A 177 19.46 26.06 36.93
CA GLY A 177 18.36 26.35 37.84
C GLY A 177 16.98 26.06 37.22
N LEU A 178 16.77 26.39 35.96
CA LEU A 178 15.54 26.02 35.23
C LEU A 178 15.40 24.51 35.10
N LEU A 179 16.48 23.81 34.78
CA LEU A 179 16.48 22.35 34.66
C LEU A 179 16.08 21.64 35.95
N THR A 180 16.44 22.20 37.13
CA THR A 180 16.02 21.62 38.43
C THR A 180 14.50 21.58 38.61
N THR A 181 13.75 22.46 37.93
CA THR A 181 12.28 22.44 37.92
C THR A 181 11.75 21.14 37.29
N PHE A 182 12.46 20.58 36.32
CA PHE A 182 12.11 19.30 35.68
C PHE A 182 12.44 18.06 36.55
N ASN A 183 12.95 18.26 37.76
CA ASN A 183 13.07 17.18 38.73
C ASN A 183 11.70 16.64 39.21
N ASN A 184 10.61 17.39 38.97
CA ASN A 184 9.27 16.86 39.15
C ASN A 184 8.93 15.89 38.03
N PRO A 185 8.68 14.60 38.30
CA PRO A 185 8.45 13.60 37.28
C PRO A 185 7.21 13.85 36.42
N PHE A 186 6.15 14.45 37.00
CA PHE A 186 4.95 14.78 36.24
C PHE A 186 5.21 15.92 35.24
N LEU A 187 6.02 16.90 35.63
CA LEU A 187 6.42 17.97 34.73
C LEU A 187 7.35 17.46 33.62
N GLY A 188 8.26 16.54 33.95
CA GLY A 188 9.11 15.88 32.97
C GLY A 188 8.29 15.13 31.87
N VAL A 189 7.28 14.37 32.30
CA VAL A 189 6.35 13.70 31.38
C VAL A 189 5.58 14.70 30.53
N LEU A 190 5.06 15.79 31.14
CA LEU A 190 4.33 16.82 30.41
C LEU A 190 5.21 17.49 29.35
N VAL A 191 6.43 17.86 29.70
CA VAL A 191 7.38 18.47 28.76
C VAL A 191 7.72 17.53 27.61
N GLY A 192 8.03 16.25 27.90
CA GLY A 192 8.27 15.24 26.87
C GLY A 192 7.08 15.06 25.93
N ALA A 193 5.85 15.02 26.49
CA ALA A 193 4.63 14.86 25.71
C ALA A 193 4.34 16.08 24.81
N VAL A 194 4.41 17.30 25.36
CA VAL A 194 4.16 18.53 24.60
C VAL A 194 5.22 18.73 23.53
N PHE A 195 6.49 18.57 23.87
CA PHE A 195 7.59 18.75 22.92
C PHE A 195 7.49 17.80 21.74
N THR A 196 7.27 16.49 22.01
CA THR A 196 7.09 15.49 20.94
C THR A 196 5.81 15.71 20.17
N GLY A 197 4.71 16.10 20.83
CA GLY A 197 3.44 16.41 20.18
C GLY A 197 3.53 17.59 19.20
N VAL A 198 4.34 18.61 19.53
CA VAL A 198 4.59 19.76 18.64
C VAL A 198 5.47 19.39 17.46
N ILE A 199 6.58 18.68 17.71
CA ILE A 199 7.52 18.26 16.66
C ILE A 199 6.94 17.12 15.82
N GLN A 200 6.00 16.33 16.37
CA GLN A 200 5.39 15.14 15.74
C GLN A 200 6.40 14.05 15.34
N SER A 201 7.58 14.05 15.94
CA SER A 201 8.67 13.08 15.72
C SER A 201 9.30 12.71 17.05
N SER A 202 9.07 11.47 17.49
CA SER A 202 9.73 10.90 18.69
C SER A 202 11.25 10.77 18.50
N ALA A 203 11.68 10.39 17.30
CA ALA A 203 13.10 10.28 16.97
C ALA A 203 13.81 11.65 17.12
N ALA A 204 13.20 12.72 16.61
CA ALA A 204 13.72 14.08 16.77
C ALA A 204 13.75 14.52 18.24
N SER A 205 12.68 14.23 18.97
CA SER A 205 12.58 14.56 20.40
C SER A 205 13.64 13.85 21.24
N VAL A 206 13.87 12.54 20.98
CA VAL A 206 14.94 11.78 21.63
C VAL A 206 16.32 12.32 21.23
N GLY A 207 16.52 12.67 19.96
CA GLY A 207 17.76 13.25 19.47
C GLY A 207 18.11 14.57 20.18
N VAL A 208 17.13 15.46 20.35
CA VAL A 208 17.32 16.71 21.12
C VAL A 208 17.67 16.41 22.59
N LEU A 209 16.99 15.44 23.23
CA LEU A 209 17.30 15.03 24.59
C LEU A 209 18.71 14.45 24.70
N GLN A 210 19.15 13.64 23.73
CA GLN A 210 20.52 13.10 23.69
C GLN A 210 21.57 14.20 23.46
N ALA A 211 21.28 15.18 22.59
CA ALA A 211 22.16 16.32 22.39
C ALA A 211 22.33 17.14 23.67
N LEU A 212 21.25 17.36 24.41
CA LEU A 212 21.29 18.00 25.72
C LEU A 212 22.05 17.16 26.76
N ALA A 213 21.91 15.83 26.74
CA ALA A 213 22.62 14.94 27.66
C ALA A 213 24.16 14.98 27.44
N MET A 214 24.61 15.23 26.20
CA MET A 214 26.06 15.41 25.91
C MET A 214 26.68 16.61 26.63
N THR A 215 25.88 17.58 27.08
CA THR A 215 26.37 18.70 27.91
C THR A 215 26.69 18.32 29.35
N GLY A 216 26.28 17.12 29.81
CA GLY A 216 26.37 16.70 31.21
C GLY A 216 25.36 17.35 32.14
N ALA A 217 24.51 18.27 31.68
CA ALA A 217 23.55 19.01 32.50
C ALA A 217 22.25 18.25 32.81
N ILE A 218 21.98 17.15 32.09
CA ILE A 218 20.75 16.36 32.25
C ILE A 218 21.04 15.14 33.13
N SER A 219 20.29 15.00 34.23
CA SER A 219 20.38 13.84 35.12
C SER A 219 19.39 12.73 34.72
N TYR A 220 19.61 11.50 35.26
CA TYR A 220 18.64 10.42 35.11
C TYR A 220 17.26 10.79 35.63
N SER A 221 17.20 11.58 36.72
CA SER A 221 15.93 12.02 37.29
C SER A 221 15.10 12.93 36.37
N MET A 222 15.74 13.64 35.46
CA MET A 222 15.07 14.47 34.46
C MET A 222 14.75 13.69 33.19
N ALA A 223 15.71 12.94 32.68
CA ALA A 223 15.60 12.27 31.37
C ALA A 223 14.53 11.17 31.35
N ILE A 224 14.46 10.33 32.39
CA ILE A 224 13.54 9.19 32.41
C ILE A 224 12.07 9.60 32.29
N PRO A 225 11.55 10.57 33.09
CA PRO A 225 10.18 11.06 32.89
C PRO A 225 9.94 11.72 31.51
N ILE A 226 10.93 12.44 30.98
CA ILE A 226 10.83 13.07 29.64
C ILE A 226 10.68 11.97 28.57
N ILE A 227 11.46 10.87 28.62
CA ILE A 227 11.36 9.74 27.71
C ILE A 227 9.95 9.12 27.75
N MET A 228 9.39 8.92 28.94
CA MET A 228 8.02 8.42 29.07
C MET A 228 6.99 9.37 28.43
N GLY A 229 7.16 10.69 28.62
CA GLY A 229 6.31 11.72 28.01
C GLY A 229 6.42 11.75 26.49
N GLN A 230 7.62 11.57 25.94
CA GLN A 230 7.83 11.54 24.49
C GLN A 230 6.96 10.46 23.80
N ASN A 231 6.77 9.30 24.42
CA ASN A 231 5.89 8.26 23.90
C ASN A 231 4.41 8.69 23.88
N ILE A 232 3.93 9.44 24.87
CA ILE A 232 2.58 10.02 24.86
C ILE A 232 2.47 11.05 23.73
N GLY A 233 3.48 11.92 23.56
CA GLY A 233 3.49 12.95 22.51
C GLY A 233 3.37 12.37 21.09
N THR A 234 3.92 11.18 20.84
CA THR A 234 3.81 10.48 19.56
C THR A 234 2.36 10.17 19.17
N CYS A 235 1.46 10.05 20.15
CA CYS A 235 0.05 9.75 19.88
C CYS A 235 -0.71 10.91 19.22
N VAL A 236 -0.18 12.13 19.26
CA VAL A 236 -0.82 13.31 18.64
C VAL A 236 -0.99 13.12 17.14
N THR A 237 0.00 12.55 16.46
CA THR A 237 -0.09 12.25 15.01
C THR A 237 -1.20 11.26 14.69
N ALA A 238 -1.32 10.19 15.48
CA ALA A 238 -2.40 9.21 15.34
C ALA A 238 -3.78 9.85 15.59
N LEU A 239 -3.87 10.75 16.57
CA LEU A 239 -5.12 11.46 16.87
C LEU A 239 -5.53 12.37 15.71
N LEU A 240 -4.60 13.15 15.17
CA LEU A 240 -4.84 14.02 14.01
C LEU A 240 -5.25 13.22 12.78
N SER A 241 -4.61 12.08 12.52
CA SER A 241 -4.95 11.21 11.41
C SER A 241 -6.31 10.53 11.54
N SER A 242 -6.87 10.49 12.75
CA SER A 242 -8.19 9.91 13.00
C SER A 242 -9.37 10.88 12.76
N ILE A 243 -9.08 12.10 12.30
CA ILE A 243 -10.12 13.07 11.92
C ILE A 243 -10.68 12.66 10.56
N GLY A 244 -12.01 12.58 10.44
CA GLY A 244 -12.67 12.26 9.17
C GLY A 244 -12.74 10.78 8.78
N VAL A 245 -12.23 9.86 9.62
CA VAL A 245 -12.29 8.40 9.35
C VAL A 245 -13.49 7.73 10.04
N ASN A 246 -13.76 6.49 9.64
CA ASN A 246 -14.77 5.64 10.28
C ASN A 246 -14.41 5.35 11.76
N LYS A 247 -15.38 4.84 12.51
CA LYS A 247 -15.23 4.61 13.95
C LYS A 247 -14.20 3.54 14.30
N ASN A 248 -14.04 2.52 13.47
CA ASN A 248 -13.00 1.49 13.70
C ASN A 248 -11.59 2.07 13.54
N ALA A 249 -11.38 2.92 12.54
CA ALA A 249 -10.12 3.60 12.35
C ALA A 249 -9.80 4.59 13.51
N LYS A 250 -10.80 5.32 14.03
CA LYS A 250 -10.64 6.14 15.26
C LYS A 250 -10.20 5.34 16.47
N ARG A 251 -10.70 4.10 16.60
CA ARG A 251 -10.32 3.20 17.70
C ARG A 251 -8.84 2.81 17.67
N VAL A 252 -8.18 2.81 16.49
CA VAL A 252 -6.73 2.56 16.38
C VAL A 252 -5.95 3.64 17.17
N SER A 253 -6.31 4.91 16.99
CA SER A 253 -5.67 6.02 17.72
C SER A 253 -5.93 5.93 19.23
N ILE A 254 -7.14 5.54 19.64
CA ILE A 254 -7.47 5.32 21.05
C ILE A 254 -6.65 4.16 21.66
N ILE A 255 -6.41 3.09 20.93
CA ILE A 255 -5.54 1.99 21.36
C ILE A 255 -4.11 2.50 21.56
N HIS A 256 -3.58 3.28 20.63
CA HIS A 256 -2.23 3.85 20.71
C HIS A 256 -2.09 4.78 21.92
N ILE A 257 -3.05 5.69 22.13
CA ILE A 257 -3.07 6.59 23.29
C ILE A 257 -3.16 5.77 24.59
N SER A 258 -4.08 4.82 24.67
CA SER A 258 -4.29 4.00 25.86
C SER A 258 -3.06 3.21 26.23
N PHE A 259 -2.39 2.60 25.25
CA PHE A 259 -1.15 1.85 25.45
C PHE A 259 -0.05 2.72 26.06
N ASN A 260 0.22 3.89 25.47
CA ASN A 260 1.26 4.80 25.95
C ASN A 260 0.91 5.45 27.30
N LEU A 261 -0.36 5.76 27.53
CA LEU A 261 -0.82 6.36 28.79
C LEU A 261 -0.71 5.36 29.95
N PHE A 262 -1.18 4.10 29.75
CA PHE A 262 -1.05 3.07 30.78
C PHE A 262 0.41 2.70 31.02
N GLY A 263 1.21 2.58 29.95
CA GLY A 263 2.64 2.34 30.06
C GLY A 263 3.35 3.43 30.86
N THR A 264 3.05 4.70 30.58
CA THR A 264 3.61 5.84 31.33
C THR A 264 3.14 5.85 32.77
N ALA A 265 1.88 5.56 33.05
CA ALA A 265 1.37 5.50 34.42
C ALA A 265 2.09 4.41 35.23
N ILE A 266 2.24 3.21 34.70
CA ILE A 266 2.99 2.11 35.33
C ILE A 266 4.46 2.50 35.49
N GLY A 267 5.11 3.01 34.44
CA GLY A 267 6.50 3.43 34.46
C GLY A 267 6.76 4.54 35.50
N LEU A 268 5.86 5.53 35.64
CA LEU A 268 5.94 6.56 36.65
C LEU A 268 5.86 6.00 38.08
N VAL A 269 4.97 5.05 38.32
CA VAL A 269 4.89 4.39 39.64
C VAL A 269 6.20 3.70 39.97
N VAL A 270 6.74 2.90 39.03
CA VAL A 270 8.03 2.22 39.19
C VAL A 270 9.16 3.24 39.41
N TYR A 271 9.21 4.29 38.62
CA TYR A 271 10.17 5.38 38.75
C TYR A 271 10.10 6.06 40.12
N CYS A 272 8.89 6.41 40.59
CA CYS A 272 8.71 7.05 41.89
C CYS A 272 9.15 6.15 43.06
N ILE A 273 8.83 4.85 42.96
CA ILE A 273 9.31 3.87 43.97
C ILE A 273 10.85 3.82 43.95
N ALA A 274 11.47 3.65 42.80
CA ALA A 274 12.93 3.57 42.67
C ALA A 274 13.63 4.85 43.18
N ARG A 275 13.09 6.02 42.89
CA ARG A 275 13.68 7.30 43.26
C ARG A 275 13.44 7.69 44.72
N TYR A 276 12.22 7.55 45.23
CA TYR A 276 11.83 8.10 46.50
C TYR A 276 11.77 7.04 47.63
N ALA A 277 11.51 5.78 47.34
CA ALA A 277 11.45 4.72 48.34
C ALA A 277 12.77 3.95 48.45
N VAL A 278 13.49 3.71 47.32
CA VAL A 278 14.77 3.02 47.30
C VAL A 278 15.95 3.99 47.34
N ASP A 279 15.74 5.26 46.95
CA ASP A 279 16.72 6.35 46.92
C ASP A 279 18.05 5.97 46.23
N LEU A 280 17.92 5.52 44.99
CA LEU A 280 19.07 5.13 44.20
C LEU A 280 19.90 6.37 43.82
N ALA A 281 21.17 6.41 44.22
CA ALA A 281 22.12 7.50 43.95
C ALA A 281 22.23 7.83 42.46
N LEU A 282 22.02 6.83 41.56
CA LEU A 282 22.03 6.94 40.10
C LEU A 282 21.16 8.10 39.59
N PHE A 283 20.03 8.43 40.24
CA PHE A 283 19.13 9.48 39.80
C PHE A 283 19.73 10.89 39.79
N ASN A 284 20.81 11.10 40.56
CA ASN A 284 21.50 12.39 40.67
C ASN A 284 22.66 12.50 39.66
N ASP A 285 23.08 11.41 39.05
CA ASP A 285 24.17 11.40 38.07
C ASP A 285 23.70 11.93 36.72
N SER A 286 24.64 12.45 35.92
CA SER A 286 24.39 12.86 34.56
C SER A 286 24.14 11.66 33.65
N ILE A 287 23.08 11.71 32.84
CA ILE A 287 22.76 10.63 31.90
C ILE A 287 23.53 10.79 30.59
N THR A 288 23.97 9.68 30.02
CA THR A 288 24.61 9.68 28.69
C THR A 288 23.60 9.38 27.59
N PRO A 289 23.90 9.75 26.31
CA PRO A 289 23.05 9.39 25.16
C PRO A 289 22.77 7.88 25.04
N VAL A 290 23.77 7.04 25.36
CA VAL A 290 23.60 5.58 25.38
C VAL A 290 22.59 5.16 26.43
N MET A 291 22.66 5.73 27.64
CA MET A 291 21.72 5.39 28.73
C MET A 291 20.30 5.88 28.42
N ILE A 292 20.13 6.96 27.68
CA ILE A 292 18.81 7.37 27.15
C ILE A 292 18.25 6.28 26.25
N ALA A 293 19.04 5.74 25.31
CA ALA A 293 18.61 4.64 24.45
C ALA A 293 18.28 3.36 25.24
N VAL A 294 19.07 3.04 26.27
CA VAL A 294 18.82 1.90 27.19
C VAL A 294 17.48 2.08 27.91
N PHE A 295 17.25 3.23 28.57
CA PHE A 295 16.00 3.47 29.30
C PHE A 295 14.79 3.54 28.36
N HIS A 296 14.95 4.12 27.18
CA HIS A 296 13.90 4.11 26.15
C HIS A 296 13.54 2.67 25.74
N SER A 297 14.53 1.80 25.54
CA SER A 297 14.30 0.39 25.20
C SER A 297 13.67 -0.38 26.36
N ILE A 298 14.20 -0.24 27.58
CA ILE A 298 13.65 -0.91 28.77
C ILE A 298 12.19 -0.52 28.98
N PHE A 299 11.87 0.78 28.89
CA PHE A 299 10.53 1.28 29.06
C PHE A 299 9.55 0.68 28.03
N ASN A 300 9.90 0.71 26.73
CA ASN A 300 9.01 0.20 25.68
C ASN A 300 8.85 -1.32 25.72
N ILE A 301 9.94 -2.07 25.99
CA ILE A 301 9.90 -3.53 26.10
C ILE A 301 9.10 -3.93 27.36
N ALA A 302 9.36 -3.33 28.52
CA ALA A 302 8.64 -3.63 29.75
C ALA A 302 7.14 -3.32 29.63
N THR A 303 6.79 -2.14 29.11
CA THR A 303 5.40 -1.75 28.83
C THR A 303 4.72 -2.75 27.91
N THR A 304 5.40 -3.19 26.85
CA THR A 304 4.86 -4.18 25.92
C THR A 304 4.64 -5.52 26.61
N ILE A 305 5.61 -6.04 27.36
CA ILE A 305 5.48 -7.31 28.07
C ILE A 305 4.32 -7.29 29.06
N ILE A 306 4.15 -6.18 29.79
CA ILE A 306 3.09 -6.02 30.78
C ILE A 306 1.71 -5.90 30.08
N LEU A 307 1.60 -5.12 29.00
CA LEU A 307 0.30 -4.81 28.39
C LEU A 307 -0.11 -5.78 27.28
N LEU A 308 0.81 -6.58 26.71
CA LEU A 308 0.49 -7.54 25.64
C LEU A 308 -0.60 -8.56 26.06
N PRO A 309 -0.61 -9.12 27.27
CA PRO A 309 -1.70 -10.00 27.72
C PRO A 309 -3.07 -9.28 27.79
N PHE A 310 -3.07 -7.97 27.91
CA PHE A 310 -4.26 -7.12 27.99
C PHE A 310 -4.68 -6.50 26.64
N SER A 311 -4.17 -7.00 25.52
CA SER A 311 -4.49 -6.52 24.17
C SER A 311 -6.00 -6.42 23.93
N ASN A 312 -6.76 -7.46 24.30
CA ASN A 312 -8.23 -7.46 24.18
C ASN A 312 -8.91 -6.40 25.08
N THR A 313 -8.29 -6.06 26.19
CA THR A 313 -8.81 -5.00 27.09
C THR A 313 -8.64 -3.63 26.45
N LEU A 314 -7.52 -3.36 25.79
CA LEU A 314 -7.30 -2.12 25.03
C LEU A 314 -8.34 -1.96 23.91
N VAL A 315 -8.64 -3.05 23.18
CA VAL A 315 -9.70 -3.07 22.16
C VAL A 315 -11.08 -2.77 22.78
N LYS A 316 -11.40 -3.39 23.94
CA LYS A 316 -12.66 -3.13 24.64
C LYS A 316 -12.78 -1.67 25.10
N ILE A 317 -11.69 -1.08 25.61
CA ILE A 317 -11.63 0.35 26.00
C ILE A 317 -11.90 1.22 24.77
N ALA A 318 -11.23 0.97 23.65
CA ALA A 318 -11.42 1.73 22.42
C ALA A 318 -12.86 1.63 21.90
N LYS A 319 -13.46 0.43 21.92
CA LYS A 319 -14.87 0.22 21.53
C LYS A 319 -15.85 0.93 22.48
N LYS A 320 -15.55 1.03 23.75
CA LYS A 320 -16.39 1.73 24.74
C LYS A 320 -16.32 3.25 24.59
N LEU A 321 -15.14 3.80 24.26
CA LEU A 321 -14.95 5.25 24.08
C LEU A 321 -15.47 5.74 22.73
N VAL A 322 -15.39 4.90 21.70
CA VAL A 322 -15.92 5.20 20.36
C VAL A 322 -17.00 4.20 20.04
N THR A 323 -18.26 4.58 20.33
CA THR A 323 -19.46 3.74 20.10
C THR A 323 -19.85 3.77 18.62
N THR A 324 -20.35 2.62 18.10
CA THR A 324 -20.91 2.54 16.75
C THR A 324 -22.39 2.89 16.76
N ASP A 325 -22.77 3.82 15.88
CA ASP A 325 -24.12 3.96 15.39
C ASP A 325 -24.06 3.72 13.88
N ASN A 326 -24.73 2.71 13.36
CA ASN A 326 -24.97 2.31 11.97
C ASN A 326 -23.82 2.48 10.93
N ALA A 327 -23.80 1.58 9.97
CA ALA A 327 -22.79 1.39 8.92
C ALA A 327 -22.22 2.72 8.36
N ASP A 328 -21.04 3.11 8.84
CA ASP A 328 -20.18 4.03 8.10
C ASP A 328 -19.70 3.25 6.84
N GLY A 329 -19.94 3.77 5.63
CA GLY A 329 -19.50 3.17 4.39
C GLY A 329 -17.97 2.90 4.44
N GLN A 330 -17.57 1.74 3.97
CA GLN A 330 -16.14 1.44 3.82
C GLN A 330 -15.58 2.30 2.69
N VAL A 331 -14.50 3.03 2.97
CA VAL A 331 -13.70 3.69 1.92
C VAL A 331 -12.84 2.61 1.27
N VAL A 332 -12.93 2.47 -0.05
CA VAL A 332 -12.21 1.40 -0.77
C VAL A 332 -10.70 1.61 -0.69
N LEU A 333 -10.25 2.87 -0.91
CA LEU A 333 -8.85 3.26 -0.83
C LEU A 333 -8.73 4.53 0.03
N ASP A 334 -7.91 4.49 1.06
CA ASP A 334 -7.71 5.61 1.97
C ASP A 334 -6.43 6.39 1.60
N GLU A 335 -6.52 7.72 1.43
CA GLU A 335 -5.38 8.56 1.06
C GLU A 335 -4.20 8.48 2.06
N ARG A 336 -4.42 8.02 3.29
CA ARG A 336 -3.36 7.78 4.28
C ARG A 336 -2.39 6.67 3.85
N LEU A 337 -2.83 5.77 2.97
CA LEU A 337 -1.97 4.75 2.37
C LEU A 337 -0.90 5.38 1.46
N LEU A 338 -1.13 6.59 0.94
CA LEU A 338 -0.13 7.35 0.17
C LEU A 338 1.11 7.73 0.99
N LEU A 339 1.07 7.61 2.32
CA LEU A 339 2.24 7.73 3.19
C LEU A 339 3.20 6.53 3.06
N SER A 340 2.73 5.41 2.53
CA SER A 340 3.54 4.24 2.21
C SER A 340 3.27 3.80 0.77
N PRO A 341 3.89 4.46 -0.23
CA PRO A 341 3.57 4.26 -1.65
C PRO A 341 3.68 2.81 -2.10
N GLY A 342 4.68 2.07 -1.61
CA GLY A 342 4.84 0.65 -1.94
C GLY A 342 3.69 -0.25 -1.44
N LEU A 343 3.07 0.09 -0.31
CA LEU A 343 1.86 -0.59 0.17
C LEU A 343 0.64 -0.18 -0.65
N ALA A 344 0.52 1.12 -0.95
CA ALA A 344 -0.58 1.66 -1.73
C ALA A 344 -0.66 1.04 -3.13
N VAL A 345 0.48 0.85 -3.83
CA VAL A 345 0.53 0.16 -5.14
C VAL A 345 -0.07 -1.25 -5.05
N LYS A 346 0.29 -2.01 -4.02
CA LYS A 346 -0.21 -3.38 -3.87
C LYS A 346 -1.70 -3.43 -3.55
N GLU A 347 -2.17 -2.49 -2.74
CA GLU A 347 -3.59 -2.41 -2.42
C GLU A 347 -4.43 -2.05 -3.65
N CYS A 348 -3.95 -1.11 -4.47
CA CYS A 348 -4.54 -0.84 -5.77
C CYS A 348 -4.55 -2.08 -6.66
N LEU A 349 -3.47 -2.87 -6.68
CA LEU A 349 -3.41 -4.10 -7.46
C LEU A 349 -4.42 -5.16 -6.98
N GLU A 350 -4.61 -5.32 -5.66
CA GLU A 350 -5.64 -6.22 -5.13
C GLU A 350 -7.05 -5.76 -5.53
N LYS A 351 -7.33 -4.45 -5.47
CA LYS A 351 -8.62 -3.90 -5.89
C LYS A 351 -8.84 -3.99 -7.41
N THR A 352 -7.79 -3.81 -8.19
CA THR A 352 -7.86 -4.01 -9.65
C THR A 352 -8.11 -5.50 -9.99
N ASN A 353 -7.52 -6.43 -9.24
CA ASN A 353 -7.82 -7.87 -9.41
C ASN A 353 -9.27 -8.20 -9.03
N GLU A 354 -9.81 -7.61 -7.95
CA GLU A 354 -11.22 -7.74 -7.57
C GLU A 354 -12.14 -7.20 -8.70
N MET A 355 -11.81 -6.05 -9.26
CA MET A 355 -12.50 -5.47 -10.41
C MET A 355 -12.45 -6.38 -11.64
N ALA A 356 -11.29 -6.98 -11.95
CA ALA A 356 -11.12 -7.91 -13.05
C ALA A 356 -12.00 -9.17 -12.89
N GLU A 357 -12.06 -9.75 -11.69
CA GLU A 357 -12.93 -10.90 -11.40
C GLU A 357 -14.40 -10.52 -11.53
N LEU A 358 -14.78 -9.35 -11.05
CA LEU A 358 -16.15 -8.85 -11.12
C LEU A 358 -16.60 -8.64 -12.57
N ALA A 359 -15.76 -8.03 -13.42
CA ALA A 359 -16.02 -7.83 -14.85
C ALA A 359 -16.21 -9.16 -15.59
N ARG A 360 -15.31 -10.13 -15.34
CA ARG A 360 -15.41 -11.49 -15.89
C ARG A 360 -16.73 -12.16 -15.50
N ASP A 361 -17.09 -12.11 -14.23
CA ASP A 361 -18.26 -12.82 -13.69
C ASP A 361 -19.55 -12.13 -14.13
N SER A 362 -19.58 -10.80 -14.20
CA SER A 362 -20.70 -10.02 -14.76
C SER A 362 -20.97 -10.43 -16.21
N PHE A 363 -19.94 -10.47 -17.06
CA PHE A 363 -20.13 -10.84 -18.47
C PHE A 363 -20.55 -12.32 -18.63
N LYS A 364 -19.99 -13.24 -17.84
CA LYS A 364 -20.42 -14.66 -17.83
C LYS A 364 -21.87 -14.80 -17.43
N ASN A 365 -22.31 -14.07 -16.41
CA ASN A 365 -23.70 -14.05 -15.97
C ASN A 365 -24.63 -13.48 -17.06
N ALA A 366 -24.19 -12.44 -17.77
CA ALA A 366 -24.95 -11.87 -18.89
C ALA A 366 -25.13 -12.87 -20.05
N LEU A 367 -24.11 -13.68 -20.36
CA LEU A 367 -24.22 -14.77 -21.34
C LEU A 367 -25.24 -15.83 -20.90
N ASP A 368 -25.29 -16.17 -19.61
CA ASP A 368 -26.24 -17.16 -19.05
C ASP A 368 -27.70 -16.73 -19.17
N LEU A 369 -28.00 -15.40 -19.17
CA LEU A 369 -29.36 -14.88 -19.31
C LEU A 369 -30.01 -15.24 -20.65
N PHE A 370 -29.23 -15.47 -21.70
CA PHE A 370 -29.77 -15.88 -23.02
C PHE A 370 -30.19 -17.35 -23.05
N ASP A 371 -29.64 -18.18 -22.18
CA ASP A 371 -30.05 -19.57 -22.03
C ASP A 371 -31.23 -19.71 -21.06
N ASN A 372 -31.21 -18.91 -19.99
CA ASN A 372 -32.23 -18.99 -18.91
C ASN A 372 -32.39 -17.63 -18.22
N TYR A 373 -33.29 -16.80 -18.75
CA TYR A 373 -33.54 -15.46 -18.21
C TYR A 373 -34.08 -15.51 -16.77
N SER A 374 -33.58 -14.64 -15.91
CA SER A 374 -34.03 -14.45 -14.53
C SER A 374 -33.88 -12.99 -14.13
N ASP A 375 -34.92 -12.37 -13.60
CA ASP A 375 -34.87 -11.00 -13.09
C ASP A 375 -33.82 -10.86 -11.97
N SER A 376 -33.71 -11.85 -11.08
CA SER A 376 -32.70 -11.83 -10.01
C SER A 376 -31.26 -11.78 -10.57
N LYS A 377 -30.96 -12.56 -11.63
CA LYS A 377 -29.64 -12.49 -12.26
C LYS A 377 -29.40 -11.16 -13.00
N PHE A 378 -30.46 -10.59 -13.55
CA PHE A 378 -30.39 -9.27 -14.16
C PHE A 378 -30.03 -8.20 -13.12
N ASP A 379 -30.76 -8.19 -11.98
CA ASP A 379 -30.49 -7.26 -10.86
C ASP A 379 -29.06 -7.45 -10.30
N ASP A 380 -28.58 -8.71 -10.20
CA ASP A 380 -27.20 -9.00 -9.77
C ASP A 380 -26.16 -8.36 -10.72
N ILE A 381 -26.42 -8.37 -12.04
CA ILE A 381 -25.52 -7.76 -13.03
C ILE A 381 -25.55 -6.23 -12.93
N GLU A 382 -26.72 -5.60 -12.68
CA GLU A 382 -26.81 -4.16 -12.42
C GLU A 382 -25.96 -3.76 -11.20
N VAL A 383 -26.05 -4.52 -10.11
CA VAL A 383 -25.24 -4.29 -8.90
C VAL A 383 -23.74 -4.46 -9.19
N MET A 384 -23.36 -5.43 -10.02
CA MET A 384 -21.95 -5.64 -10.42
C MET A 384 -21.42 -4.47 -11.24
N GLU A 385 -22.23 -3.91 -12.14
CA GLU A 385 -21.83 -2.75 -12.95
C GLU A 385 -21.67 -1.49 -12.09
N GLU A 386 -22.64 -1.21 -11.19
CA GLU A 386 -22.50 -0.09 -10.23
C GLU A 386 -21.23 -0.23 -9.35
N GLN A 387 -20.84 -1.47 -9.03
CA GLN A 387 -19.58 -1.73 -8.29
C GLN A 387 -18.34 -1.51 -9.15
N LEU A 388 -18.38 -1.87 -10.44
CA LEU A 388 -17.28 -1.66 -11.38
C LEU A 388 -17.02 -0.18 -11.60
N ASP A 389 -18.07 0.62 -11.86
CA ASP A 389 -17.98 2.08 -12.00
C ASP A 389 -17.38 2.73 -10.75
N TYR A 390 -17.87 2.31 -9.57
CA TYR A 390 -17.37 2.82 -8.32
C TYR A 390 -15.88 2.48 -8.09
N LEU A 391 -15.47 1.26 -8.42
CA LEU A 391 -14.07 0.83 -8.29
C LEU A 391 -13.16 1.58 -9.28
N GLU A 392 -13.64 1.80 -10.50
CA GLU A 392 -12.92 2.56 -11.52
C GLU A 392 -12.63 3.98 -11.05
N ASP A 393 -13.64 4.74 -10.67
CA ASP A 393 -13.53 6.11 -10.15
C ASP A 393 -12.55 6.22 -8.98
N GLN A 394 -12.63 5.27 -8.02
CA GLN A 394 -11.77 5.26 -6.83
C GLN A 394 -10.32 4.92 -7.18
N LEU A 395 -10.11 3.92 -8.03
CA LEU A 395 -8.78 3.49 -8.47
C LEU A 395 -8.10 4.54 -9.33
N ASP A 396 -8.80 5.12 -10.31
CA ASP A 396 -8.25 6.15 -11.19
C ASP A 396 -7.75 7.35 -10.40
N THR A 397 -8.61 7.93 -9.56
CA THR A 397 -8.26 9.06 -8.69
C THR A 397 -7.07 8.73 -7.77
N PHE A 398 -7.09 7.57 -7.14
CA PHE A 398 -6.05 7.17 -6.19
C PHE A 398 -4.71 6.88 -6.88
N LEU A 399 -4.73 6.21 -8.04
CA LEU A 399 -3.52 5.91 -8.84
C LEU A 399 -2.87 7.18 -9.38
N ILE A 400 -3.66 8.19 -9.79
CA ILE A 400 -3.14 9.52 -10.18
C ILE A 400 -2.42 10.17 -9.00
N HIS A 401 -3.00 10.19 -7.80
CA HIS A 401 -2.33 10.72 -6.61
C HIS A 401 -1.06 9.92 -6.24
N LEU A 402 -1.10 8.61 -6.42
CA LEU A 402 0.01 7.71 -6.12
C LEU A 402 1.17 7.88 -7.12
N SER A 403 0.89 8.13 -8.40
CA SER A 403 1.92 8.38 -9.42
C SER A 403 2.75 9.64 -9.15
N GLY A 404 2.19 10.61 -8.42
CA GLY A 404 2.89 11.81 -7.95
C GLY A 404 3.79 11.58 -6.72
N LYS A 405 3.86 10.35 -6.18
CA LYS A 405 4.70 10.00 -5.03
C LYS A 405 6.02 9.36 -5.47
N ASP A 406 6.95 9.29 -4.52
CA ASP A 406 8.26 8.67 -4.76
C ASP A 406 8.14 7.13 -4.69
N VAL A 407 7.74 6.53 -5.80
CA VAL A 407 7.52 5.09 -5.96
C VAL A 407 8.74 4.45 -6.63
N SER A 408 9.01 3.17 -6.36
CA SER A 408 10.05 2.41 -7.04
C SER A 408 9.74 2.23 -8.54
N GLU A 409 10.76 1.96 -9.37
CA GLU A 409 10.59 1.67 -10.79
C GLU A 409 9.58 0.53 -11.04
N ASP A 410 9.71 -0.57 -10.28
CA ASP A 410 8.75 -1.69 -10.33
C ASP A 410 7.32 -1.23 -9.96
N GLY A 411 7.18 -0.35 -8.96
CA GLY A 411 5.90 0.20 -8.56
C GLY A 411 5.28 1.13 -9.60
N ASN A 412 6.08 1.94 -10.29
CA ASN A 412 5.61 2.80 -11.38
C ASN A 412 5.10 1.98 -12.56
N ASN A 413 5.77 0.85 -12.87
CA ASN A 413 5.30 -0.08 -13.91
C ASN A 413 3.94 -0.69 -13.53
N GLU A 414 3.77 -1.10 -12.26
CA GLU A 414 2.47 -1.60 -11.77
C GLU A 414 1.37 -0.53 -11.82
N ILE A 415 1.66 0.73 -11.45
CA ILE A 415 0.72 1.85 -11.57
C ILE A 415 0.29 2.04 -13.02
N SER A 416 1.25 2.08 -13.95
CA SER A 416 0.97 2.23 -15.38
C SER A 416 0.09 1.10 -15.92
N LYS A 417 0.40 -0.15 -15.55
CA LYS A 417 -0.39 -1.33 -15.89
C LYS A 417 -1.84 -1.21 -15.39
N MET A 418 -2.03 -0.81 -14.15
CA MET A 418 -3.36 -0.66 -13.57
C MET A 418 -4.16 0.45 -14.24
N LEU A 419 -3.57 1.64 -14.45
CA LEU A 419 -4.22 2.78 -15.12
C LEU A 419 -4.73 2.44 -16.54
N HIS A 420 -4.05 1.56 -17.26
CA HIS A 420 -4.54 1.09 -18.56
C HIS A 420 -5.62 0.02 -18.43
N ALA A 421 -5.50 -0.89 -17.45
CA ALA A 421 -6.39 -2.04 -17.35
C ALA A 421 -7.76 -1.71 -16.73
N ILE A 422 -7.84 -0.74 -15.81
CA ILE A 422 -9.11 -0.43 -15.09
C ILE A 422 -10.21 0.00 -16.06
N ASN A 423 -9.91 0.85 -17.03
CA ASN A 423 -10.86 1.27 -18.06
C ASN A 423 -11.35 0.09 -18.91
N ASP A 424 -10.46 -0.83 -19.29
CA ASP A 424 -10.85 -2.00 -20.08
C ASP A 424 -11.72 -2.98 -19.27
N PHE A 425 -11.49 -3.13 -17.95
CA PHE A 425 -12.35 -3.94 -17.09
C PHE A 425 -13.73 -3.30 -16.88
N GLU A 426 -13.81 -1.97 -16.70
CA GLU A 426 -15.09 -1.26 -16.66
C GLU A 426 -15.86 -1.46 -17.96
N ARG A 427 -15.22 -1.29 -19.13
CA ARG A 427 -15.84 -1.51 -20.44
C ARG A 427 -16.37 -2.92 -20.64
N ILE A 428 -15.69 -3.95 -20.11
CA ILE A 428 -16.22 -5.33 -20.10
C ILE A 428 -17.52 -5.39 -19.28
N GLY A 429 -17.61 -4.68 -18.15
CA GLY A 429 -18.80 -4.54 -17.33
C GLY A 429 -19.94 -3.83 -18.07
N ASP A 430 -19.65 -2.72 -18.74
CA ASP A 430 -20.57 -1.97 -19.61
C ASP A 430 -21.20 -2.86 -20.69
N HIS A 431 -20.37 -3.69 -21.32
CA HIS A 431 -20.84 -4.64 -22.31
C HIS A 431 -21.67 -5.77 -21.68
N ALA A 432 -21.37 -6.17 -20.45
CA ALA A 432 -22.16 -7.15 -19.71
C ALA A 432 -23.58 -6.65 -19.39
N ILE A 433 -23.74 -5.43 -18.89
CA ILE A 433 -25.07 -4.86 -18.62
C ILE A 433 -25.84 -4.60 -19.93
N ASN A 434 -25.16 -4.20 -21.02
CA ASN A 434 -25.79 -4.08 -22.33
C ASN A 434 -26.32 -5.42 -22.83
N MET A 435 -25.55 -6.51 -22.64
CA MET A 435 -25.98 -7.88 -22.93
C MET A 435 -27.17 -8.31 -22.05
N ALA A 436 -27.17 -7.99 -20.77
CA ALA A 436 -28.29 -8.27 -19.86
C ALA A 436 -29.57 -7.52 -20.28
N LYS A 437 -29.47 -6.24 -20.62
CA LYS A 437 -30.59 -5.44 -21.15
C LYS A 437 -31.14 -6.04 -22.46
N LEU A 438 -30.26 -6.55 -23.30
CA LEU A 438 -30.63 -7.23 -24.54
C LEU A 438 -31.38 -8.54 -24.27
N ALA A 439 -30.89 -9.36 -23.33
CA ALA A 439 -31.56 -10.60 -22.92
C ALA A 439 -32.95 -10.33 -22.34
N LYS A 440 -33.12 -9.26 -21.54
CA LYS A 440 -34.40 -8.80 -21.03
C LYS A 440 -35.38 -8.45 -22.14
N GLN A 441 -34.94 -7.67 -23.13
CA GLN A 441 -35.80 -7.29 -24.27
C GLN A 441 -36.22 -8.50 -25.11
N ILE A 442 -35.34 -9.48 -25.32
CA ILE A 442 -35.65 -10.72 -26.04
C ILE A 442 -36.72 -11.52 -25.25
N ASN A 443 -36.56 -11.65 -23.94
CA ASN A 443 -37.52 -12.34 -23.06
C ASN A 443 -38.89 -11.65 -23.03
N ASP A 444 -38.94 -10.33 -22.85
CA ASP A 444 -40.17 -9.55 -22.76
C ASP A 444 -40.97 -9.60 -24.07
N ASN A 445 -40.27 -9.61 -25.20
CA ASN A 445 -40.88 -9.74 -26.52
C ASN A 445 -41.17 -11.22 -26.91
N LYS A 446 -40.83 -12.19 -26.06
CA LYS A 446 -40.99 -13.64 -26.29
C LYS A 446 -40.35 -14.08 -27.60
N LEU A 447 -39.17 -13.56 -27.90
CA LEU A 447 -38.42 -13.90 -29.08
C LEU A 447 -37.44 -15.05 -28.76
N GLU A 448 -37.21 -15.91 -29.73
CA GLU A 448 -36.25 -17.01 -29.59
C GLU A 448 -35.34 -17.13 -30.81
N PHE A 449 -34.05 -17.29 -30.56
CA PHE A 449 -33.09 -17.62 -31.61
C PHE A 449 -33.39 -19.01 -32.20
N SER A 450 -33.22 -19.16 -33.51
CA SER A 450 -33.36 -20.46 -34.17
C SER A 450 -32.36 -21.49 -33.60
N LYS A 451 -32.68 -22.79 -33.71
CA LYS A 451 -31.77 -23.85 -33.23
C LYS A 451 -30.34 -23.72 -33.74
N ASN A 452 -30.17 -23.28 -34.99
CA ASN A 452 -28.85 -23.11 -35.59
C ASN A 452 -28.15 -21.88 -35.02
N ALA A 453 -28.85 -20.75 -34.87
CA ALA A 453 -28.29 -19.57 -34.24
C ALA A 453 -27.86 -19.87 -32.78
N ARG A 454 -28.65 -20.62 -32.01
CA ARG A 454 -28.28 -21.01 -30.65
C ARG A 454 -26.97 -21.84 -30.62
N LYS A 455 -26.80 -22.80 -31.57
CA LYS A 455 -25.55 -23.56 -31.66
C LYS A 455 -24.36 -22.68 -31.98
N GLU A 456 -24.51 -21.75 -32.93
CA GLU A 456 -23.47 -20.78 -33.32
C GLU A 456 -23.09 -19.90 -32.12
N LEU A 457 -24.09 -19.34 -31.40
CA LEU A 457 -23.88 -18.54 -30.20
C LEU A 457 -23.25 -19.35 -29.06
N THR A 458 -23.56 -20.63 -28.91
CA THR A 458 -22.92 -21.49 -27.90
C THR A 458 -21.40 -21.61 -28.15
N VAL A 459 -20.98 -21.74 -29.41
CA VAL A 459 -19.55 -21.79 -29.75
C VAL A 459 -18.88 -20.45 -29.41
N LEU A 460 -19.49 -19.32 -29.79
CA LEU A 460 -19.00 -17.98 -29.49
C LEU A 460 -18.91 -17.74 -27.97
N ASN A 461 -19.96 -18.13 -27.22
CA ASN A 461 -20.03 -17.96 -25.76
C ASN A 461 -18.91 -18.76 -25.06
N ASN A 462 -18.60 -19.98 -25.54
CA ASN A 462 -17.52 -20.77 -24.97
C ASN A 462 -16.14 -20.12 -25.21
N ALA A 463 -15.92 -19.55 -26.39
CA ALA A 463 -14.70 -18.81 -26.69
C ALA A 463 -14.57 -17.55 -25.80
N LEU A 464 -15.68 -16.80 -25.62
CA LEU A 464 -15.73 -15.63 -24.74
C LEU A 464 -15.47 -15.96 -23.27
N ARG A 465 -16.04 -17.05 -22.77
CA ARG A 465 -15.78 -17.51 -21.39
C ARG A 465 -14.32 -17.87 -21.19
N GLU A 466 -13.68 -18.43 -22.21
CA GLU A 466 -12.25 -18.78 -22.15
C GLU A 466 -11.39 -17.54 -22.19
N ILE A 467 -11.62 -16.59 -23.12
CA ILE A 467 -10.79 -15.37 -23.23
C ILE A 467 -10.90 -14.51 -21.97
N LEU A 468 -12.09 -14.33 -21.42
CA LEU A 468 -12.30 -13.60 -20.15
C LEU A 468 -11.56 -14.25 -18.99
N THR A 469 -11.61 -15.58 -18.90
CA THR A 469 -10.89 -16.30 -17.83
C THR A 469 -9.40 -16.19 -18.01
N LEU A 470 -8.91 -16.37 -19.23
CA LEU A 470 -7.50 -16.30 -19.59
C LEU A 470 -6.92 -14.91 -19.30
N THR A 471 -7.64 -13.86 -19.67
CA THR A 471 -7.22 -12.47 -19.44
C THR A 471 -7.12 -12.14 -17.94
N VAL A 472 -8.13 -12.50 -17.15
CA VAL A 472 -8.12 -12.24 -15.70
C VAL A 472 -7.01 -13.05 -15.01
N GLU A 473 -6.80 -14.31 -15.41
CA GLU A 473 -5.72 -15.12 -14.85
C GLU A 473 -4.33 -14.60 -15.23
N ALA A 474 -4.15 -14.18 -16.49
CA ALA A 474 -2.90 -13.57 -16.93
C ALA A 474 -2.59 -12.29 -16.17
N PHE A 475 -3.59 -11.40 -15.99
CA PHE A 475 -3.43 -10.14 -15.28
C PHE A 475 -3.14 -10.35 -13.80
N SER A 476 -3.93 -11.17 -13.09
CA SER A 476 -3.82 -11.37 -11.64
C SER A 476 -2.53 -12.08 -11.22
N LYS A 477 -2.03 -13.00 -12.05
CA LYS A 477 -0.78 -13.74 -11.81
C LYS A 477 0.44 -13.07 -12.44
N ASN A 478 0.26 -11.99 -13.19
CA ASN A 478 1.28 -11.34 -14.02
C ASN A 478 1.99 -12.35 -14.95
N ASP A 479 1.19 -13.25 -15.58
CA ASP A 479 1.69 -14.38 -16.37
C ASP A 479 1.69 -14.05 -17.86
N LEU A 480 2.86 -13.73 -18.37
CA LEU A 480 3.06 -13.43 -19.80
C LEU A 480 2.81 -14.62 -20.71
N THR A 481 3.00 -15.85 -20.20
CA THR A 481 2.79 -17.06 -21.00
C THR A 481 1.31 -17.32 -21.27
N GLU A 482 0.44 -16.85 -20.39
CA GLU A 482 -1.00 -16.84 -20.61
C GLU A 482 -1.44 -15.61 -21.42
N ALA A 483 -0.84 -14.44 -21.18
CA ALA A 483 -1.18 -13.21 -21.90
C ALA A 483 -1.00 -13.33 -23.42
N VAL A 484 0.07 -13.94 -23.90
CA VAL A 484 0.33 -14.13 -25.35
C VAL A 484 -0.69 -15.02 -26.05
N LYS A 485 -1.52 -15.77 -25.32
CA LYS A 485 -2.59 -16.62 -25.88
C LYS A 485 -3.90 -15.86 -26.13
N VAL A 486 -4.05 -14.66 -25.54
CA VAL A 486 -5.30 -13.89 -25.60
C VAL A 486 -5.55 -13.38 -27.01
N GLU A 487 -4.57 -12.75 -27.65
CA GLU A 487 -4.71 -12.19 -29.00
C GLU A 487 -5.05 -13.25 -30.09
N PRO A 488 -4.42 -14.44 -30.10
CA PRO A 488 -4.86 -15.50 -31.01
C PRO A 488 -6.30 -15.95 -30.81
N LEU A 489 -6.79 -15.95 -29.56
CA LEU A 489 -8.19 -16.31 -29.25
C LEU A 489 -9.16 -15.18 -29.63
N GLU A 490 -8.78 -13.91 -29.40
CA GLU A 490 -9.54 -12.75 -29.88
C GLU A 490 -9.77 -12.82 -31.39
N GLN A 491 -8.72 -13.10 -32.15
CA GLN A 491 -8.82 -13.17 -33.61
C GLN A 491 -9.74 -14.30 -34.07
N VAL A 492 -9.79 -15.43 -33.35
CA VAL A 492 -10.79 -16.50 -33.60
C VAL A 492 -12.21 -16.03 -33.27
N ILE A 493 -12.41 -15.26 -32.19
CA ILE A 493 -13.71 -14.69 -31.83
C ILE A 493 -14.17 -13.71 -32.91
N ASP A 494 -13.28 -12.87 -33.41
CA ASP A 494 -13.55 -11.90 -34.49
C ASP A 494 -13.95 -12.61 -35.79
N ASP A 495 -13.30 -13.71 -36.15
CA ASP A 495 -13.68 -14.53 -37.28
C ASP A 495 -15.05 -15.21 -37.09
N LEU A 496 -15.32 -15.75 -35.87
CA LEU A 496 -16.62 -16.33 -35.52
C LEU A 496 -17.76 -15.32 -35.62
N THR A 497 -17.56 -14.09 -35.12
CA THR A 497 -18.59 -13.04 -35.18
C THR A 497 -18.95 -12.68 -36.63
N LYS A 498 -17.96 -12.58 -37.51
CA LYS A 498 -18.17 -12.36 -38.95
C LYS A 498 -18.91 -13.51 -39.62
N GLU A 499 -18.56 -14.74 -39.29
CA GLU A 499 -19.18 -15.95 -39.84
C GLU A 499 -20.64 -16.08 -39.37
N ILE A 500 -20.95 -15.86 -38.08
CA ILE A 500 -22.30 -15.88 -37.52
C ILE A 500 -23.17 -14.79 -38.15
N ARG A 501 -22.63 -13.58 -38.35
CA ARG A 501 -23.32 -12.48 -39.04
C ARG A 501 -23.71 -12.87 -40.48
N ASN A 502 -22.81 -13.49 -41.22
CA ASN A 502 -23.06 -13.96 -42.58
C ASN A 502 -24.14 -15.06 -42.61
N TYR A 503 -24.10 -16.03 -41.70
CA TYR A 503 -25.13 -17.07 -41.61
C TYR A 503 -26.51 -16.51 -41.23
N HIS A 504 -26.55 -15.48 -40.41
CA HIS A 504 -27.80 -14.81 -40.07
C HIS A 504 -28.42 -14.11 -41.29
N ILE A 505 -27.61 -13.39 -42.06
CA ILE A 505 -28.07 -12.73 -43.30
C ILE A 505 -28.63 -13.78 -44.27
N GLU A 506 -27.97 -14.93 -44.45
CA GLU A 506 -28.50 -16.01 -45.27
C GLU A 506 -29.82 -16.59 -44.74
N ARG A 507 -30.01 -16.70 -43.42
CA ARG A 507 -31.27 -17.15 -42.82
C ARG A 507 -32.40 -16.12 -43.04
N LEU A 508 -32.10 -14.83 -42.95
CA LEU A 508 -33.05 -13.75 -43.23
C LEU A 508 -33.51 -13.80 -44.66
N GLN A 509 -32.60 -13.90 -45.62
CA GLN A 509 -32.91 -13.98 -47.07
C GLN A 509 -33.77 -15.19 -47.41
N LYS A 510 -33.64 -16.30 -46.66
CA LYS A 510 -34.42 -17.53 -46.84
C LYS A 510 -35.74 -17.53 -46.05
N GLY A 511 -36.10 -16.48 -45.33
CA GLY A 511 -37.29 -16.42 -44.48
C GLY A 511 -37.30 -17.40 -43.31
N LYS A 512 -36.10 -17.82 -42.84
CA LYS A 512 -35.94 -18.87 -41.81
C LYS A 512 -35.71 -18.32 -40.39
N CYS A 513 -35.78 -17.00 -40.23
CA CYS A 513 -35.70 -16.37 -38.90
C CYS A 513 -36.56 -15.10 -38.87
N ASP A 514 -36.95 -14.68 -37.69
CA ASP A 514 -37.67 -13.41 -37.47
C ASP A 514 -36.75 -12.23 -37.74
N SER A 515 -37.19 -11.26 -38.56
CA SER A 515 -36.42 -10.08 -38.92
C SER A 515 -36.10 -9.19 -37.70
N ARG A 516 -36.96 -9.19 -36.67
CA ARG A 516 -36.74 -8.46 -35.41
C ARG A 516 -35.50 -8.95 -34.67
N LEU A 517 -35.20 -10.25 -34.74
CA LEU A 517 -34.00 -10.85 -34.15
C LEU A 517 -32.71 -10.41 -34.85
N GLY A 518 -32.78 -9.82 -36.02
CA GLY A 518 -31.59 -9.33 -36.73
C GLY A 518 -30.87 -8.20 -36.01
N VAL A 519 -31.62 -7.26 -35.43
CA VAL A 519 -31.06 -6.15 -34.64
C VAL A 519 -30.46 -6.72 -33.36
N PHE A 520 -31.21 -7.54 -32.61
CA PHE A 520 -30.75 -8.15 -31.36
C PHE A 520 -29.49 -9.02 -31.56
N LEU A 521 -29.39 -9.76 -32.64
CA LEU A 521 -28.20 -10.56 -32.93
C LEU A 521 -26.99 -9.67 -33.27
N THR A 522 -27.21 -8.57 -33.98
CA THR A 522 -26.14 -7.62 -34.30
C THR A 522 -25.57 -6.99 -33.02
N ASP A 523 -26.44 -6.52 -32.12
CA ASP A 523 -26.05 -5.95 -30.85
C ASP A 523 -25.35 -6.99 -29.96
N TYR A 524 -25.85 -8.23 -29.94
CA TYR A 524 -25.21 -9.35 -29.24
C TYR A 524 -23.78 -9.56 -29.71
N ILE A 525 -23.58 -9.73 -31.01
CA ILE A 525 -22.26 -9.98 -31.60
C ILE A 525 -21.32 -8.79 -31.35
N THR A 526 -21.82 -7.56 -31.46
CA THR A 526 -21.04 -6.34 -31.23
C THR A 526 -20.54 -6.26 -29.78
N ASN A 527 -21.40 -6.55 -28.78
CA ASN A 527 -20.96 -6.56 -27.40
C ASN A 527 -19.94 -7.69 -27.13
N CYS A 528 -20.09 -8.84 -27.76
CA CYS A 528 -19.13 -9.95 -27.67
C CYS A 528 -17.77 -9.58 -28.28
N GLU A 529 -17.76 -8.98 -29.47
CA GLU A 529 -16.56 -8.50 -30.16
C GLU A 529 -15.83 -7.45 -29.32
N ARG A 530 -16.57 -6.45 -28.81
CA ARG A 530 -15.97 -5.40 -27.97
C ARG A 530 -15.39 -5.93 -26.66
N ALA A 531 -16.06 -6.87 -25.99
CA ALA A 531 -15.53 -7.47 -24.78
C ALA A 531 -14.23 -8.25 -25.05
N SER A 532 -14.10 -8.93 -26.20
CA SER A 532 -12.84 -9.61 -26.59
C SER A 532 -11.74 -8.61 -26.95
N ASP A 533 -12.07 -7.48 -27.60
CA ASP A 533 -11.14 -6.38 -27.88
C ASP A 533 -10.51 -5.85 -26.57
N HIS A 534 -11.33 -5.61 -25.54
CA HIS A 534 -10.87 -5.15 -24.23
C HIS A 534 -9.99 -6.19 -23.55
N CYS A 535 -10.28 -7.48 -23.69
CA CYS A 535 -9.41 -8.56 -23.20
C CYS A 535 -8.03 -8.51 -23.88
N SER A 536 -7.99 -8.28 -25.20
CA SER A 536 -6.75 -8.12 -25.95
C SER A 536 -5.96 -6.91 -25.49
N ASN A 537 -6.59 -5.75 -25.29
CA ASN A 537 -5.94 -4.55 -24.79
C ASN A 537 -5.24 -4.78 -23.45
N ILE A 538 -5.93 -5.46 -22.50
CA ILE A 538 -5.36 -5.80 -21.20
C ILE A 538 -4.12 -6.69 -21.35
N ALA A 539 -4.20 -7.72 -22.19
CA ALA A 539 -3.09 -8.66 -22.42
C ALA A 539 -1.88 -7.95 -23.06
N VAL A 540 -2.12 -7.09 -24.03
CA VAL A 540 -1.08 -6.29 -24.70
C VAL A 540 -0.41 -5.33 -23.71
N CYS A 541 -1.20 -4.63 -22.89
CA CYS A 541 -0.69 -3.77 -21.84
C CYS A 541 0.25 -4.53 -20.88
N LEU A 542 -0.14 -5.74 -20.47
CA LEU A 542 0.67 -6.60 -19.62
C LEU A 542 2.03 -6.94 -20.24
N ILE A 543 2.04 -7.32 -21.53
CA ILE A 543 3.25 -7.69 -22.27
C ILE A 543 4.18 -6.48 -22.44
N GLN A 544 3.63 -5.30 -22.76
CA GLN A 544 4.39 -4.07 -22.98
C GLN A 544 5.03 -3.53 -21.71
N THR A 545 4.29 -3.52 -20.60
CA THR A 545 4.80 -3.05 -19.31
C THR A 545 6.01 -3.87 -18.87
N HIS A 546 6.03 -5.16 -19.20
CA HIS A 546 7.18 -6.02 -18.89
C HIS A 546 8.39 -5.76 -19.79
N ASN A 547 8.18 -5.46 -21.06
CA ASN A 547 9.26 -5.26 -22.03
C ASN A 547 9.79 -3.83 -22.10
N SER A 548 9.30 -2.91 -21.26
CA SER A 548 9.67 -1.47 -21.23
C SER A 548 9.51 -0.76 -22.58
N SER A 549 8.66 -1.26 -23.48
CA SER A 549 8.38 -0.67 -24.79
C SER A 549 6.95 -0.14 -24.82
N PHE A 550 6.80 1.17 -25.02
CA PHE A 550 5.50 1.87 -24.96
C PHE A 550 4.77 1.98 -26.31
N GLU A 551 5.17 1.26 -27.35
CA GLU A 551 4.54 1.35 -28.67
C GLU A 551 3.57 0.17 -28.92
N THR A 552 2.31 0.35 -28.45
CA THR A 552 1.21 -0.63 -28.53
C THR A 552 0.93 -1.09 -29.96
N HIS A 553 0.93 -0.14 -30.90
CA HIS A 553 0.55 -0.43 -32.27
C HIS A 553 1.58 -1.22 -33.05
N ASP A 554 2.85 -1.07 -32.75
CA ASP A 554 3.91 -1.80 -33.48
C ASP A 554 3.93 -3.27 -33.10
N TYR A 555 3.78 -3.61 -31.79
CA TYR A 555 3.70 -4.99 -31.34
C TYR A 555 2.48 -5.73 -31.92
N LEU A 556 1.30 -5.12 -31.90
CA LEU A 556 0.09 -5.71 -32.48
C LEU A 556 0.20 -5.87 -34.00
N ASN A 557 0.82 -4.90 -34.68
CA ASN A 557 1.03 -4.98 -36.12
C ASN A 557 2.02 -6.09 -36.51
N GLU A 558 3.08 -6.31 -35.71
CA GLU A 558 4.04 -7.41 -35.90
C GLU A 558 3.37 -8.77 -35.66
N LEU A 559 2.56 -8.90 -34.61
CA LEU A 559 1.78 -10.10 -34.32
C LEU A 559 0.73 -10.38 -35.43
N LYS A 560 -0.03 -9.37 -35.84
CA LYS A 560 -1.05 -9.47 -36.91
C LYS A 560 -0.45 -9.72 -38.31
N ALA A 561 0.81 -9.34 -38.52
CA ALA A 561 1.52 -9.66 -39.75
C ALA A 561 1.84 -11.18 -39.89
N GLY A 562 1.51 -12.02 -38.90
CA GLY A 562 1.47 -13.47 -39.00
C GLY A 562 2.87 -14.14 -39.11
N GLN A 563 3.91 -13.48 -38.61
CA GLN A 563 5.29 -13.99 -38.76
C GLN A 563 5.79 -14.79 -37.55
N GLU A 564 5.12 -14.72 -36.39
CA GLU A 564 5.53 -15.49 -35.21
C GLU A 564 4.95 -16.92 -35.20
N PRO A 565 5.80 -17.96 -35.21
CA PRO A 565 5.34 -19.36 -35.21
C PRO A 565 4.47 -19.73 -34.00
N ALA A 566 4.71 -19.10 -32.86
CA ALA A 566 3.95 -19.32 -31.63
C ALA A 566 2.51 -18.81 -31.76
N PHE A 567 2.31 -17.64 -32.33
CA PHE A 567 0.99 -17.06 -32.59
C PHE A 567 0.19 -17.95 -33.55
N VAL A 568 0.79 -18.33 -34.68
CA VAL A 568 0.14 -19.18 -35.69
C VAL A 568 -0.26 -20.53 -35.10
N GLY A 569 0.59 -21.11 -34.24
CA GLY A 569 0.29 -22.35 -33.54
C GLY A 569 -0.92 -22.26 -32.63
N GLN A 570 -0.99 -21.19 -31.79
CA GLN A 570 -2.11 -20.94 -30.88
C GLN A 570 -3.40 -20.61 -31.66
N PHE A 571 -3.33 -19.75 -32.66
CA PHE A 571 -4.46 -19.43 -33.53
C PHE A 571 -5.05 -20.67 -34.19
N THR A 572 -4.21 -21.53 -34.77
CA THR A 572 -4.66 -22.76 -35.40
C THR A 572 -5.31 -23.72 -34.38
N MET A 573 -4.78 -23.79 -33.17
CA MET A 573 -5.34 -24.60 -32.08
C MET A 573 -6.74 -24.08 -31.72
N TYR A 574 -6.91 -22.76 -31.48
CA TYR A 574 -8.19 -22.18 -31.15
C TYR A 574 -9.19 -22.25 -32.29
N GLN A 575 -8.76 -22.05 -33.54
CA GLN A 575 -9.60 -22.23 -34.72
C GLN A 575 -10.10 -23.68 -34.86
N GLY A 576 -9.28 -24.67 -34.50
CA GLY A 576 -9.70 -26.07 -34.43
C GLY A 576 -10.67 -26.37 -33.29
N LYS A 577 -10.54 -25.65 -32.14
CA LYS A 577 -11.41 -25.81 -30.97
C LYS A 577 -12.76 -25.12 -31.16
N TYR A 578 -12.76 -23.92 -31.71
CA TYR A 578 -13.93 -23.07 -31.88
C TYR A 578 -14.23 -22.89 -33.38
N HIS A 579 -14.98 -23.82 -33.96
CA HIS A 579 -15.41 -23.76 -35.37
C HIS A 579 -16.92 -24.01 -35.46
N LEU A 580 -17.55 -23.40 -36.45
CA LEU A 580 -18.95 -23.66 -36.75
C LEU A 580 -19.07 -24.87 -37.68
N ASP A 581 -20.04 -25.77 -37.39
CA ASP A 581 -20.24 -27.04 -38.09
C ASP A 581 -20.28 -26.90 -39.62
N GLU A 582 -19.51 -27.71 -40.33
CA GLU A 582 -19.41 -27.70 -41.80
C GLU A 582 -20.70 -28.08 -42.55
N ASP A 583 -21.78 -28.43 -41.87
CA ASP A 583 -23.05 -28.80 -42.52
C ASP A 583 -23.60 -27.66 -43.41
N TYR A 584 -23.25 -26.42 -43.12
CA TYR A 584 -23.51 -25.26 -43.97
C TYR A 584 -22.60 -25.20 -45.20
N LYS A 585 -21.33 -25.57 -45.11
CA LYS A 585 -20.39 -25.60 -46.24
C LYS A 585 -20.76 -26.67 -47.25
N LYS A 586 -21.24 -27.82 -46.78
CA LYS A 586 -21.71 -28.93 -47.65
C LYS A 586 -23.02 -28.65 -48.37
N ALA A 587 -23.91 -27.83 -47.79
CA ALA A 587 -25.13 -27.39 -48.48
C ALA A 587 -24.84 -26.42 -49.64
N LYS A 588 -23.75 -25.67 -49.58
CA LYS A 588 -23.31 -24.70 -50.58
C LYS A 588 -22.67 -25.41 -51.80
N SER A 589 -21.82 -26.40 -51.56
CA SER A 589 -21.14 -27.14 -52.64
C SER A 589 -22.11 -27.99 -53.47
N LYS A 590 -23.20 -28.50 -52.90
CA LYS A 590 -24.25 -29.25 -53.64
C LYS A 590 -25.19 -28.35 -54.46
N LYS A 591 -25.20 -27.03 -54.28
CA LYS A 591 -26.01 -26.09 -55.06
C LYS A 591 -25.24 -25.39 -56.15
N SER A 592 -23.91 -25.32 -56.10
CA SER A 592 -23.08 -24.75 -57.20
C SER A 592 -22.76 -25.81 -58.27
N SER A 593 -23.17 -27.07 -58.02
CA SER A 593 -23.03 -28.19 -58.97
C SER A 593 -24.38 -28.61 -59.60
N LYS A 594 -25.38 -27.82 -59.47
CA LYS A 594 -26.63 -27.88 -60.23
C LYS A 594 -26.86 -26.49 -60.90
#